data_9ca19d858aba516c651a800abc9c4e34
#
_entry.id   9ca19d858aba516c651a800abc9c4e34
#
_cell.length_a   1.000
_cell.length_b   1.000
_cell.length_c   1.000
_cell.angle_alpha   90.00
_cell.angle_beta   90.00
_cell.angle_gamma   90.00
#
_symmetry.space_group_name_H-M   'P 1'
#
loop_
_entity.id
_entity.type
_entity.pdbx_description
1 polymer ?
#
loop_
_entity_poly.entity_id
_entity_poly.type
_entity_poly.pdbx_seq_one_letter_code
_entity_poly.pdbx_strand_id
1 'polypeptide(L)'
;VIYLMPEQMSVEIKGGTMRLGAYPCKLYPGTLAEKAYGTDMISERHRHRYEVNNELRDELFSHGLVLGGTLPNGKLVEMVELPTDVHPWYLGAQFHPELKSRPTNPHPLFKAFIAAALKYHNH
;
A
#
# COMPACT_ATOMS: atom_id res chain seq x y z
N VAL A 1 12.81 2.77 9.85
CA VAL A 1 11.93 1.96 8.97
C VAL A 1 11.49 2.77 7.75
N ILE A 2 11.10 4.00 7.95
CA ILE A 2 10.69 4.90 6.87
C ILE A 2 11.82 5.89 6.62
N TYR A 3 12.17 6.13 5.36
CA TYR A 3 13.27 7.01 5.00
C TYR A 3 13.00 7.73 3.67
N LEU A 4 13.81 8.75 3.37
CA LEU A 4 13.75 9.44 2.09
C LEU A 4 14.28 8.53 0.97
N MET A 5 13.63 8.59 -0.20
CA MET A 5 14.14 7.89 -1.38
C MET A 5 15.52 8.45 -1.75
N PRO A 6 16.46 7.60 -2.24
CA PRO A 6 17.80 8.05 -2.59
C PRO A 6 17.83 9.23 -3.55
N GLU A 7 16.96 9.27 -4.54
CA GLU A 7 16.87 10.38 -5.49
C GLU A 7 16.41 11.69 -4.84
N GLN A 8 15.79 11.63 -3.67
CA GLN A 8 15.38 12.82 -2.94
C GLN A 8 16.42 13.28 -1.91
N MET A 9 17.29 12.39 -1.51
CA MET A 9 18.35 12.74 -0.53
C MET A 9 19.38 13.72 -1.10
N SER A 10 19.52 13.77 -2.43
CA SER A 10 20.42 14.72 -3.10
C SER A 10 19.77 16.08 -3.35
N VAL A 11 18.49 16.24 -3.03
CA VAL A 11 17.76 17.49 -3.25
C VAL A 11 17.83 18.36 -2.00
N GLU A 12 18.44 19.55 -2.15
CA GLU A 12 18.57 20.48 -1.03
C GLU A 12 17.28 21.22 -0.71
N ILE A 13 16.43 21.44 -1.72
CA ILE A 13 15.15 22.13 -1.58
C ILE A 13 14.05 21.10 -1.44
N LYS A 14 13.52 20.96 -0.26
CA LYS A 14 12.53 19.92 0.09
C LYS A 14 11.21 20.04 -0.67
N GLY A 15 10.88 21.19 -1.21
CA GLY A 15 9.66 21.37 -1.98
C GLY A 15 9.73 20.84 -3.40
N GLY A 16 10.94 20.54 -3.90
CA GLY A 16 11.18 20.25 -5.30
C GLY A 16 10.88 18.83 -5.73
N THR A 17 10.92 17.84 -4.81
CA THR A 17 10.84 16.44 -5.21
C THR A 17 10.00 15.62 -4.24
N MET A 18 9.05 14.87 -4.79
CA MET A 18 8.29 13.86 -4.06
C MET A 18 7.69 12.91 -5.09
N ARG A 19 7.30 11.71 -4.66
CA ARG A 19 6.50 10.85 -5.53
C ARG A 19 5.12 11.47 -5.65
N LEU A 20 4.79 11.87 -6.87
CA LEU A 20 3.56 12.61 -7.14
C LEU A 20 2.91 12.03 -8.40
N GLY A 21 1.60 11.81 -8.34
CA GLY A 21 0.82 11.32 -9.48
C GLY A 21 0.67 9.81 -9.48
N ALA A 22 0.26 9.26 -10.63
CA ALA A 22 -0.05 7.85 -10.78
C ALA A 22 1.20 7.00 -10.96
N TYR A 23 1.28 5.91 -10.20
CA TYR A 23 2.36 4.93 -10.30
C TYR A 23 1.76 3.53 -10.32
N PRO A 24 2.35 2.61 -11.10
CA PRO A 24 1.90 1.22 -11.11
C PRO A 24 2.32 0.51 -9.82
N CYS A 25 1.51 -0.46 -9.42
CA CYS A 25 1.78 -1.29 -8.25
C CYS A 25 1.43 -2.73 -8.60
N LYS A 26 2.34 -3.64 -8.32
CA LYS A 26 2.11 -5.07 -8.48
C LYS A 26 1.66 -5.66 -7.15
N LEU A 27 0.52 -6.36 -7.18
CA LEU A 27 -0.04 -7.02 -6.01
C LEU A 27 0.39 -8.49 -5.96
N TYR A 28 0.61 -8.99 -4.76
CA TYR A 28 1.06 -10.37 -4.58
C TYR A 28 -0.14 -11.31 -4.42
N PRO A 29 -0.03 -12.57 -4.91
CA PRO A 29 -1.13 -13.53 -4.84
C PRO A 29 -1.54 -13.87 -3.41
N GLY A 30 -2.84 -14.06 -3.20
CA GLY A 30 -3.38 -14.47 -1.91
C GLY A 30 -3.50 -13.39 -0.87
N THR A 31 -3.18 -12.13 -1.21
CA THR A 31 -3.24 -11.01 -0.27
C THR A 31 -4.63 -10.38 -0.22
N LEU A 32 -4.91 -9.64 0.85
CA LEU A 32 -6.14 -8.83 0.94
C LEU A 32 -6.21 -7.82 -0.21
N ALA A 33 -5.07 -7.24 -0.57
CA ALA A 33 -5.00 -6.28 -1.66
C ALA A 33 -5.44 -6.89 -2.98
N GLU A 34 -4.90 -8.05 -3.34
CA GLU A 34 -5.29 -8.72 -4.57
C GLU A 34 -6.79 -9.05 -4.60
N LYS A 35 -7.31 -9.54 -3.48
CA LYS A 35 -8.74 -9.87 -3.38
C LYS A 35 -9.61 -8.64 -3.52
N ALA A 36 -9.20 -7.51 -2.94
CA ALA A 36 -9.97 -6.28 -3.00
C ALA A 36 -10.03 -5.70 -4.41
N TYR A 37 -8.90 -5.68 -5.11
CA TYR A 37 -8.83 -5.14 -6.46
C TYR A 37 -9.30 -6.12 -7.54
N GLY A 38 -9.14 -7.41 -7.32
CA GLY A 38 -9.50 -8.42 -8.30
C GLY A 38 -8.51 -8.53 -9.46
N THR A 39 -7.32 -7.97 -9.32
CA THR A 39 -6.25 -8.00 -10.33
C THR A 39 -4.89 -7.93 -9.63
N ASP A 40 -3.82 -8.27 -10.34
CA ASP A 40 -2.47 -8.22 -9.80
C ASP A 40 -1.70 -6.95 -10.16
N MET A 41 -2.24 -6.12 -11.04
CA MET A 41 -1.63 -4.84 -11.42
C MET A 41 -2.63 -3.71 -11.28
N ILE A 42 -2.23 -2.67 -10.55
CA ILE A 42 -3.06 -1.49 -10.33
C ILE A 42 -2.23 -0.24 -10.57
N SER A 43 -2.91 0.91 -10.65
CA SER A 43 -2.28 2.22 -10.70
C SER A 43 -2.94 3.09 -9.64
N GLU A 44 -2.14 3.66 -8.75
CA GLU A 44 -2.65 4.51 -7.68
C GLU A 44 -1.88 5.83 -7.63
N ARG A 45 -2.51 6.83 -7.05
CA ARG A 45 -1.93 8.17 -6.97
C ARG A 45 -1.16 8.36 -5.69
N HIS A 46 0.06 8.88 -5.82
CA HIS A 46 0.99 9.09 -4.71
C HIS A 46 1.23 10.57 -4.46
N ARG A 47 1.50 10.88 -3.19
CA ARG A 47 1.91 12.21 -2.76
C ARG A 47 2.72 12.10 -1.49
N HIS A 48 3.99 11.66 -1.63
CA HIS A 48 4.84 11.45 -0.46
C HIS A 48 6.32 11.49 -0.83
N ARG A 49 7.16 11.71 0.18
CA ARG A 49 8.63 11.74 0.03
C ARG A 49 9.32 10.55 0.69
N TYR A 50 8.64 9.92 1.65
CA TYR A 50 9.23 8.86 2.46
C TYR A 50 8.77 7.50 1.97
N GLU A 51 9.65 6.51 2.12
CA GLU A 51 9.38 5.13 1.73
C GLU A 51 9.82 4.17 2.85
N VAL A 52 9.34 2.93 2.80
CA VAL A 52 9.81 1.88 3.68
C VAL A 52 11.29 1.62 3.37
N ASN A 53 12.11 1.57 4.42
CA ASN A 53 13.53 1.30 4.27
C ASN A 53 13.77 -0.15 3.86
N ASN A 54 14.28 -0.36 2.65
CA ASN A 54 14.50 -1.69 2.11
C ASN A 54 15.52 -2.51 2.90
N GLU A 55 16.42 -1.85 3.65
CA GLU A 55 17.39 -2.55 4.50
C GLU A 55 16.71 -3.27 5.67
N LEU A 56 15.52 -2.81 6.09
CA LEU A 56 14.76 -3.41 7.18
C LEU A 56 13.60 -4.28 6.68
N ARG A 57 13.45 -4.39 5.36
CA ARG A 57 12.32 -5.05 4.73
C ARG A 57 12.20 -6.52 5.13
N ASP A 58 13.29 -7.26 5.02
CA ASP A 58 13.28 -8.69 5.35
C ASP A 58 12.95 -8.92 6.83
N GLU A 59 13.47 -8.07 7.71
CA GLU A 59 13.18 -8.16 9.14
C GLU A 59 11.70 -7.94 9.42
N LEU A 60 11.10 -6.91 8.81
CA LEU A 60 9.67 -6.63 9.00
C LEU A 60 8.80 -7.81 8.56
N PHE A 61 9.08 -8.37 7.41
CA PHE A 61 8.25 -9.46 6.88
C PHE A 61 8.54 -10.80 7.56
N SER A 62 9.72 -10.98 8.16
CA SER A 62 10.00 -12.17 8.95
C SER A 62 9.26 -12.19 10.28
N HIS A 63 8.76 -11.03 10.75
CA HIS A 63 8.02 -10.91 12.02
C HIS A 63 6.51 -10.85 11.85
N GLY A 64 5.99 -11.26 10.70
CA GLY A 64 4.55 -11.42 10.51
C GLY A 64 3.86 -10.39 9.65
N LEU A 65 4.57 -9.33 9.24
CA LEU A 65 4.01 -8.39 8.28
C LEU A 65 3.98 -9.04 6.89
N VAL A 66 2.88 -8.84 6.16
CA VAL A 66 2.72 -9.42 4.82
C VAL A 66 2.90 -8.34 3.76
N LEU A 67 3.70 -8.63 2.75
CA LEU A 67 3.91 -7.73 1.62
C LEU A 67 2.73 -7.82 0.66
N GLY A 68 1.95 -6.74 0.57
CA GLY A 68 0.77 -6.71 -0.29
C GLY A 68 1.04 -6.21 -1.70
N GLY A 69 1.94 -5.25 -1.86
CA GLY A 69 2.24 -4.69 -3.17
C GLY A 69 3.53 -3.90 -3.20
N THR A 70 4.14 -3.85 -4.40
CA THR A 70 5.39 -3.12 -4.65
C THR A 70 5.30 -2.43 -6.01
N LEU A 71 6.29 -1.56 -6.31
CA LEU A 71 6.53 -1.19 -7.70
C LEU A 71 6.80 -2.47 -8.51
N PRO A 72 6.50 -2.47 -9.83
CA PRO A 72 6.71 -3.67 -10.65
C PRO A 72 8.12 -4.24 -10.61
N ASN A 73 9.14 -3.39 -10.38
CA ASN A 73 10.52 -3.83 -10.24
C ASN A 73 10.85 -4.41 -8.85
N GLY A 74 9.88 -4.38 -7.92
CA GLY A 74 10.03 -4.90 -6.57
C GLY A 74 10.85 -4.05 -5.61
N LYS A 75 11.32 -2.88 -6.03
CA LYS A 75 12.27 -2.08 -5.24
C LYS A 75 11.63 -1.25 -4.13
N LEU A 76 10.37 -0.84 -4.29
CA LEU A 76 9.69 -0.03 -3.27
C LEU A 76 8.44 -0.73 -2.79
N VAL A 77 8.27 -0.78 -1.47
CA VAL A 77 7.08 -1.33 -0.83
C VAL A 77 5.96 -0.29 -0.90
N GLU A 78 4.82 -0.72 -1.44
CA GLU A 78 3.66 0.16 -1.60
C GLU A 78 2.53 -0.20 -0.64
N MET A 79 2.38 -1.48 -0.31
CA MET A 79 1.31 -1.98 0.54
C MET A 79 1.81 -3.06 1.48
N VAL A 80 1.29 -3.03 2.71
CA VAL A 80 1.56 -4.05 3.72
C VAL A 80 0.24 -4.46 4.35
N GLU A 81 0.19 -5.68 4.91
CA GLU A 81 -1.01 -6.16 5.58
C GLU A 81 -0.65 -7.17 6.66
N LEU A 82 -1.61 -7.50 7.50
CA LEU A 82 -1.48 -8.57 8.48
C LEU A 82 -2.30 -9.77 8.01
N PRO A 83 -1.86 -11.01 8.37
CA PRO A 83 -2.65 -12.20 8.06
C PRO A 83 -4.03 -12.13 8.71
N THR A 84 -5.03 -12.73 8.07
CA THR A 84 -6.41 -12.68 8.57
C THR A 84 -6.62 -13.45 9.86
N ASP A 85 -5.74 -14.38 10.21
CA ASP A 85 -5.77 -15.07 11.50
C ASP A 85 -5.23 -14.20 12.64
N VAL A 86 -4.47 -13.15 12.30
CA VAL A 86 -3.97 -12.17 13.29
C VAL A 86 -4.97 -11.02 13.45
N HIS A 87 -5.49 -10.53 12.34
CA HIS A 87 -6.46 -9.42 12.33
C HIS A 87 -7.46 -9.63 11.20
N PRO A 88 -8.75 -9.43 11.42
CA PRO A 88 -9.77 -9.67 10.38
C PRO A 88 -9.51 -8.91 9.08
N TRP A 89 -9.01 -7.67 9.18
CA TRP A 89 -8.66 -6.89 7.99
C TRP A 89 -7.76 -5.73 8.39
N TYR A 90 -6.48 -5.81 8.07
CA TYR A 90 -5.50 -4.75 8.33
C TYR A 90 -4.63 -4.57 7.09
N LEU A 91 -4.66 -3.36 6.53
CA LEU A 91 -3.93 -3.05 5.31
C LEU A 91 -3.40 -1.62 5.38
N GLY A 92 -2.12 -1.45 5.10
CA GLY A 92 -1.50 -0.15 4.98
C GLY A 92 -1.07 0.11 3.55
N ALA A 93 -1.25 1.34 3.08
CA ALA A 93 -0.88 1.74 1.74
C ALA A 93 -0.08 3.05 1.79
N GLN A 94 0.90 3.15 0.90
CA GLN A 94 1.70 4.37 0.78
C GLN A 94 0.99 5.43 -0.06
N PHE A 95 0.19 5.00 -1.03
CA PHE A 95 -0.56 5.90 -1.90
C PHE A 95 -1.83 6.42 -1.22
N HIS A 96 -2.55 7.30 -1.92
CA HIS A 96 -3.74 7.98 -1.42
C HIS A 96 -5.00 7.49 -2.16
N PRO A 97 -5.66 6.43 -1.67
CA PRO A 97 -6.85 5.89 -2.35
C PRO A 97 -8.01 6.89 -2.43
N GLU A 98 -8.08 7.84 -1.50
CA GLU A 98 -9.15 8.86 -1.49
C GLU A 98 -9.13 9.73 -2.75
N LEU A 99 -7.99 9.83 -3.42
CA LEU A 99 -7.88 10.62 -4.65
C LEU A 99 -8.58 9.97 -5.84
N LYS A 100 -8.91 8.68 -5.74
CA LYS A 100 -9.59 7.93 -6.79
C LYS A 100 -10.98 7.43 -6.38
N SER A 101 -11.38 7.64 -5.13
CA SER A 101 -12.66 7.17 -4.64
C SER A 101 -13.77 8.17 -4.94
N ARG A 102 -14.97 7.67 -5.26
CA ARG A 102 -16.15 8.49 -5.52
C ARG A 102 -17.38 7.87 -4.85
N PRO A 103 -18.40 8.67 -4.48
CA PRO A 103 -19.61 8.13 -3.85
C PRO A 103 -20.31 7.05 -4.68
N THR A 104 -20.29 7.20 -6.01
CA THR A 104 -20.93 6.25 -6.92
C THR A 104 -19.98 5.12 -7.37
N ASN A 105 -18.69 5.25 -7.07
CA ASN A 105 -17.67 4.27 -7.42
C ASN A 105 -16.60 4.26 -6.34
N PRO A 106 -16.88 3.67 -5.17
CA PRO A 106 -15.93 3.68 -4.07
C PRO A 106 -14.66 2.91 -4.41
N HIS A 107 -13.55 3.39 -3.86
CA HIS A 107 -12.26 2.72 -4.07
C HIS A 107 -12.32 1.28 -3.53
N PRO A 108 -11.74 0.30 -4.24
CA PRO A 108 -11.79 -1.10 -3.83
C PRO A 108 -11.33 -1.36 -2.39
N LEU A 109 -10.32 -0.64 -1.91
CA LEU A 109 -9.83 -0.81 -0.54
C LEU A 109 -10.84 -0.33 0.49
N PHE A 110 -11.52 0.79 0.25
CA PHE A 110 -12.57 1.27 1.16
C PHE A 110 -13.75 0.32 1.18
N LYS A 111 -14.15 -0.16 0.00
CA LYS A 111 -15.24 -1.14 -0.12
C LYS A 111 -14.92 -2.43 0.64
N ALA A 112 -13.72 -2.96 0.47
CA ALA A 112 -13.28 -4.17 1.16
C ALA A 112 -13.20 -3.98 2.67
N PHE A 113 -12.72 -2.82 3.12
CA PHE A 113 -12.65 -2.50 4.54
C PHE A 113 -14.04 -2.48 5.18
N ILE A 114 -14.99 -1.81 4.56
CA ILE A 114 -16.37 -1.74 5.08
C ILE A 114 -17.02 -3.13 5.07
N ALA A 115 -16.80 -3.91 4.01
CA ALA A 115 -17.32 -5.28 3.95
C ALA A 115 -16.78 -6.14 5.09
N ALA A 116 -15.49 -6.03 5.40
CA ALA A 116 -14.87 -6.75 6.50
C ALA A 116 -15.42 -6.28 7.85
N ALA A 117 -15.63 -4.98 8.02
CA ALA A 117 -16.18 -4.40 9.24
C ALA A 117 -17.60 -4.90 9.49
N LEU A 118 -18.43 -4.93 8.45
CA LEU A 118 -19.80 -5.44 8.56
C LEU A 118 -19.82 -6.92 8.91
N LYS A 119 -18.96 -7.71 8.29
CA LYS A 119 -18.86 -9.14 8.58
C LYS A 119 -18.45 -9.37 10.04
N TYR A 120 -17.50 -8.61 10.55
CA TYR A 120 -17.05 -8.71 11.93
C TYR A 120 -18.15 -8.28 12.91
N HIS A 121 -18.89 -7.23 12.60
CA HIS A 121 -20.00 -6.76 13.44
C HIS A 121 -21.12 -7.79 13.56
N ASN A 122 -21.40 -8.52 12.49
CA ASN A 122 -22.46 -9.53 12.46
C ASN A 122 -22.02 -10.89 13.01
N HIS A 123 -20.82 -10.95 13.56
CA HIS A 123 -20.24 -12.20 14.08
C HIS A 123 -20.62 -12.45 15.57
#